data_5a2f2b483a8c404494a9e9ed9a30b069
#
_entry.id   5a2f2b483a8c404494a9e9ed9a30b069
#
_cell.length_a   1.000
_cell.length_b   1.000
_cell.length_c   1.000
_cell.angle_alpha   90.00
_cell.angle_beta   90.00
_cell.angle_gamma   90.00
#
_symmetry.space_group_name_H-M   'P 1'
#
loop_
_entity.id
_entity.type
_entity.pdbx_description
1 polymer ?
#
loop_
_entity_poly.entity_id
_entity_poly.type
_entity_poly.pdbx_seq_one_letter_code
_entity_poly.pdbx_strand_id
1 'polypeptide(L)'
;MNIGETLRQMRATRGVSLSRLAERANVSKSNLSKIENNVISPTFDMMGKISQGLGVTTSELLSQGRLTTDMLSFTDAGEGGKSSSGHYEFEFLFSELSNRKMIPIVTTIQPHKSEMISSPSSHGGEEFFYVIDGIVDFLSDGKVIKTMKKGDAVYFSSGLQHLAVNQQPHPAQLLWVWLA
;
A
#
# COMPACT_ATOMS: atom_id res chain seq x y z
N MET A 1 -15.61 2.33 -7.31
CA MET A 1 -15.57 2.93 -5.96
C MET A 1 -14.11 3.01 -5.58
N ASN A 2 -13.64 4.08 -4.99
CA ASN A 2 -12.23 4.20 -4.63
C ASN A 2 -12.03 4.04 -3.10
N ILE A 3 -10.79 3.92 -2.66
CA ILE A 3 -10.42 3.59 -1.28
C ILE A 3 -11.00 4.58 -0.25
N GLY A 4 -11.12 5.86 -0.58
CA GLY A 4 -11.65 6.88 0.33
C GLY A 4 -13.14 6.69 0.60
N GLU A 5 -13.93 6.38 -0.43
CA GLU A 5 -15.36 6.07 -0.28
C GLU A 5 -15.58 4.80 0.54
N THR A 6 -14.78 3.76 0.28
CA THR A 6 -14.83 2.50 1.04
C THR A 6 -14.53 2.76 2.51
N LEU A 7 -13.47 3.49 2.80
CA LEU A 7 -13.08 3.87 4.15
C LEU A 7 -14.22 4.61 4.87
N ARG A 8 -14.78 5.62 4.22
CA ARG A 8 -15.89 6.42 4.76
C ARG A 8 -17.11 5.56 5.06
N GLN A 9 -17.48 4.66 4.14
CA GLN A 9 -18.60 3.74 4.33
C GLN A 9 -18.35 2.78 5.49
N MET A 10 -17.19 2.13 5.53
CA MET A 10 -16.82 1.21 6.61
C MET A 10 -16.82 1.90 7.98
N ARG A 11 -16.30 3.12 8.06
CA ARG A 11 -16.34 3.92 9.28
C ARG A 11 -17.77 4.25 9.70
N ALA A 12 -18.58 4.73 8.76
CA ALA A 12 -19.97 5.11 9.04
C ALA A 12 -20.81 3.91 9.50
N THR A 13 -20.69 2.77 8.83
CA THR A 13 -21.41 1.53 9.20
C THR A 13 -21.05 1.06 10.61
N ARG A 14 -19.82 1.32 11.08
CA ARG A 14 -19.36 0.99 12.44
C ARG A 14 -19.67 2.09 13.46
N GLY A 15 -20.34 3.16 13.07
CA GLY A 15 -20.66 4.29 13.96
C GLY A 15 -19.44 5.02 14.53
N VAL A 16 -18.29 4.94 13.84
CA VAL A 16 -17.05 5.58 14.30
C VAL A 16 -16.94 6.98 13.70
N SER A 17 -16.77 8.01 14.54
CA SER A 17 -16.52 9.38 14.06
C SER A 17 -15.13 9.50 13.41
N LEU A 18 -14.99 10.47 12.49
CA LEU A 18 -13.70 10.74 11.85
C LEU A 18 -12.57 11.02 12.87
N SER A 19 -12.90 11.78 13.93
CA SER A 19 -11.94 12.10 14.98
C SER A 19 -11.51 10.86 15.77
N ARG A 20 -12.46 9.98 16.09
CA ARG A 20 -12.18 8.74 16.82
C ARG A 20 -11.36 7.74 15.99
N LEU A 21 -11.60 7.68 14.68
CA LEU A 21 -10.79 6.85 13.79
C LEU A 21 -9.37 7.43 13.67
N ALA A 22 -9.23 8.73 13.52
CA ALA A 22 -7.94 9.41 13.44
C ALA A 22 -7.06 9.11 14.68
N GLU A 23 -7.67 9.18 15.87
CA GLU A 23 -7.02 8.86 17.15
C GLU A 23 -6.58 7.38 17.20
N ARG A 24 -7.50 6.45 16.90
CA ARG A 24 -7.22 5.00 16.93
C ARG A 24 -6.16 4.57 15.92
N ALA A 25 -6.17 5.20 14.75
CA ALA A 25 -5.24 4.90 13.66
C ALA A 25 -3.90 5.64 13.80
N ASN A 26 -3.77 6.53 14.78
CA ASN A 26 -2.62 7.43 14.89
C ASN A 26 -2.31 8.17 13.57
N VAL A 27 -3.37 8.68 12.91
CA VAL A 27 -3.32 9.46 11.68
C VAL A 27 -3.98 10.80 11.93
N SER A 28 -3.45 11.90 11.38
CA SER A 28 -4.08 13.19 11.58
C SER A 28 -5.51 13.22 11.00
N LYS A 29 -6.43 13.87 11.72
CA LYS A 29 -7.82 14.03 11.25
C LYS A 29 -7.89 14.69 9.87
N SER A 30 -6.99 15.63 9.59
CA SER A 30 -6.91 16.32 8.30
C SER A 30 -6.53 15.33 7.17
N ASN A 31 -5.52 14.49 7.39
CA ASN A 31 -5.13 13.48 6.42
C ASN A 31 -6.24 12.45 6.19
N LEU A 32 -6.86 11.96 7.27
CA LEU A 32 -7.97 11.02 7.15
C LEU A 32 -9.15 11.62 6.36
N SER A 33 -9.48 12.90 6.61
CA SER A 33 -10.50 13.61 5.84
C SER A 33 -10.15 13.74 4.36
N LYS A 34 -8.89 14.08 4.06
CA LYS A 34 -8.40 14.16 2.67
C LYS A 34 -8.46 12.80 1.96
N ILE A 35 -8.13 11.72 2.66
CA ILE A 35 -8.23 10.35 2.14
C ILE A 35 -9.71 10.00 1.85
N GLU A 36 -10.63 10.21 2.81
CA GLU A 36 -12.05 9.90 2.61
C GLU A 36 -12.70 10.72 1.48
N ASN A 37 -12.16 11.90 1.19
CA ASN A 37 -12.64 12.76 0.10
C ASN A 37 -11.80 12.60 -1.20
N ASN A 38 -10.90 11.62 -1.25
CA ASN A 38 -10.07 11.31 -2.41
C ASN A 38 -9.14 12.45 -2.86
N VAL A 39 -8.77 13.32 -1.94
CA VAL A 39 -7.83 14.43 -2.18
C VAL A 39 -6.39 13.92 -2.15
N ILE A 40 -6.11 12.91 -1.32
CA ILE A 40 -4.83 12.20 -1.26
C ILE A 40 -5.09 10.68 -1.17
N SER A 41 -4.19 9.90 -1.72
CA SER A 41 -4.17 8.45 -1.53
C SER A 41 -3.41 8.10 -0.24
N PRO A 42 -3.90 7.12 0.56
CA PRO A 42 -3.18 6.66 1.73
C PRO A 42 -1.92 5.90 1.29
N THR A 43 -0.83 6.08 2.05
CA THR A 43 0.34 5.19 1.95
C THR A 43 -0.01 3.81 2.52
N PHE A 44 0.85 2.82 2.28
CA PHE A 44 0.71 1.47 2.87
C PHE A 44 0.64 1.51 4.39
N ASP A 45 1.56 2.23 5.01
CA ASP A 45 1.59 2.44 6.45
C ASP A 45 0.27 3.05 6.96
N MET A 46 -0.24 4.06 6.27
CA MET A 46 -1.53 4.66 6.62
C MET A 46 -2.68 3.66 6.48
N MET A 47 -2.69 2.83 5.42
CA MET A 47 -3.71 1.80 5.24
C MET A 47 -3.70 0.78 6.37
N GLY A 48 -2.52 0.30 6.77
CA GLY A 48 -2.36 -0.62 7.91
C GLY A 48 -2.89 -0.01 9.21
N LYS A 49 -2.50 1.22 9.52
CA LYS A 49 -2.96 1.96 10.71
C LYS A 49 -4.47 2.20 10.72
N ILE A 50 -5.02 2.61 9.57
CA ILE A 50 -6.47 2.87 9.42
C ILE A 50 -7.26 1.58 9.57
N SER A 51 -6.81 0.48 8.95
CA SER A 51 -7.45 -0.84 9.07
C SER A 51 -7.48 -1.29 10.53
N GLN A 52 -6.35 -1.19 11.22
CA GLN A 52 -6.26 -1.49 12.66
C GLN A 52 -7.21 -0.62 13.49
N GLY A 53 -7.27 0.68 13.21
CA GLY A 53 -8.17 1.63 13.89
C GLY A 53 -9.66 1.33 13.66
N LEU A 54 -10.01 0.73 12.51
CA LEU A 54 -11.35 0.26 12.17
C LEU A 54 -11.66 -1.14 12.73
N GLY A 55 -10.67 -1.90 13.17
CA GLY A 55 -10.82 -3.29 13.58
C GLY A 55 -11.09 -4.22 12.39
N VAL A 56 -10.48 -3.95 11.24
CA VAL A 56 -10.56 -4.77 10.03
C VAL A 56 -9.15 -5.12 9.54
N THR A 57 -9.05 -6.12 8.69
CA THR A 57 -7.80 -6.38 7.97
C THR A 57 -7.61 -5.33 6.87
N THR A 58 -6.37 -5.10 6.47
CA THR A 58 -6.08 -4.24 5.32
C THR A 58 -6.67 -4.80 4.04
N SER A 59 -6.74 -6.13 3.94
CA SER A 59 -7.41 -6.83 2.85
C SER A 59 -8.90 -6.48 2.79
N GLU A 60 -9.60 -6.48 3.91
CA GLU A 60 -11.02 -6.06 3.97
C GLU A 60 -11.22 -4.61 3.56
N LEU A 61 -10.31 -3.72 3.98
CA LEU A 61 -10.35 -2.33 3.57
C LEU A 61 -10.14 -2.17 2.06
N LEU A 62 -9.24 -2.94 1.47
CA LEU A 62 -8.92 -2.91 0.04
C LEU A 62 -9.97 -3.63 -0.82
N SER A 63 -10.67 -4.64 -0.30
CA SER A 63 -11.70 -5.41 -1.03
C SER A 63 -13.02 -4.64 -1.23
N GLN A 64 -13.08 -3.39 -0.83
CA GLN A 64 -14.27 -2.55 -0.99
C GLN A 64 -15.55 -3.17 -0.38
N GLY A 65 -15.39 -4.01 0.65
CA GLY A 65 -16.51 -4.63 1.36
C GLY A 65 -17.23 -5.74 0.59
N ARG A 66 -16.70 -6.19 -0.55
CA ARG A 66 -17.21 -7.39 -1.24
C ARG A 66 -16.71 -8.64 -0.52
N LEU A 67 -17.62 -9.36 0.08
CA LEU A 67 -17.37 -10.69 0.63
C LEU A 67 -17.48 -11.69 -0.52
N THR A 68 -16.35 -12.18 -1.01
CA THR A 68 -16.34 -13.36 -1.87
C THR A 68 -15.83 -14.55 -1.06
N THR A 69 -16.52 -15.67 -1.16
CA THR A 69 -16.15 -16.94 -0.50
C THR A 69 -15.29 -17.80 -1.42
N ASP A 70 -15.13 -17.39 -2.67
CA ASP A 70 -14.36 -18.16 -3.66
C ASP A 70 -12.86 -17.93 -3.48
N MET A 71 -12.14 -19.04 -3.38
CA MET A 71 -10.67 -19.06 -3.23
C MET A 71 -9.93 -18.86 -4.57
N LEU A 72 -10.68 -18.69 -5.68
CA LEU A 72 -10.14 -18.49 -7.02
C LEU A 72 -10.66 -17.16 -7.58
N SER A 73 -9.75 -16.29 -7.97
CA SER A 73 -10.05 -15.02 -8.62
C SER A 73 -9.01 -14.71 -9.68
N PHE A 74 -9.41 -13.93 -10.67
CA PHE A 74 -8.56 -13.45 -11.75
C PHE A 74 -8.63 -11.92 -11.80
N THR A 75 -7.50 -11.29 -12.07
CA THR A 75 -7.44 -9.87 -12.40
C THR A 75 -6.82 -9.74 -13.78
N ASP A 76 -7.55 -9.20 -14.73
CA ASP A 76 -7.03 -8.96 -16.08
C ASP A 76 -5.99 -7.83 -16.04
N ALA A 77 -5.11 -7.80 -17.04
CA ALA A 77 -4.02 -6.85 -17.09
C ALA A 77 -4.53 -5.39 -17.04
N GLY A 78 -4.06 -4.62 -16.05
CA GLY A 78 -4.45 -3.23 -15.84
C GLY A 78 -5.81 -3.01 -15.19
N GLU A 79 -6.53 -4.07 -14.78
CA GLU A 79 -7.85 -3.99 -14.14
C GLU A 79 -7.79 -4.06 -12.61
N GLY A 80 -6.61 -4.09 -12.03
CA GLY A 80 -6.41 -3.98 -10.58
C GLY A 80 -6.90 -2.65 -10.01
N GLY A 81 -7.14 -2.61 -8.70
CA GLY A 81 -7.46 -1.37 -7.99
C GLY A 81 -6.27 -0.39 -8.02
N LYS A 82 -6.44 0.82 -8.54
CA LYS A 82 -5.35 1.78 -8.73
C LYS A 82 -5.27 2.82 -7.62
N SER A 83 -4.06 3.17 -7.22
CA SER A 83 -3.75 4.24 -6.28
C SER A 83 -2.39 4.84 -6.62
N SER A 84 -2.13 6.06 -6.17
CA SER A 84 -0.81 6.69 -6.33
C SER A 84 -0.45 7.52 -5.09
N SER A 85 0.83 7.61 -4.78
CA SER A 85 1.36 8.42 -3.69
C SER A 85 2.76 8.89 -4.04
N GLY A 86 2.94 10.19 -4.25
CA GLY A 86 4.22 10.76 -4.67
C GLY A 86 4.70 10.18 -6.00
N HIS A 87 5.82 9.48 -5.97
CA HIS A 87 6.44 8.84 -7.13
C HIS A 87 6.02 7.38 -7.33
N TYR A 88 5.09 6.87 -6.52
CA TYR A 88 4.62 5.50 -6.57
C TYR A 88 3.22 5.43 -7.17
N GLU A 89 3.06 4.50 -8.11
CA GLU A 89 1.79 4.08 -8.65
C GLU A 89 1.58 2.62 -8.26
N PHE A 90 0.41 2.32 -7.71
CA PHE A 90 0.07 1.00 -7.21
C PHE A 90 -1.11 0.44 -7.98
N GLU A 91 -0.99 -0.80 -8.41
CA GLU A 91 -2.10 -1.60 -8.91
C GLU A 91 -2.28 -2.81 -7.97
N PHE A 92 -3.34 -2.78 -7.18
CA PHE A 92 -3.72 -3.84 -6.25
C PHE A 92 -4.42 -4.96 -7.00
N LEU A 93 -3.75 -6.08 -7.16
CA LEU A 93 -4.35 -7.25 -7.79
C LEU A 93 -5.36 -7.90 -6.84
N PHE A 94 -6.44 -8.46 -7.41
CA PHE A 94 -7.51 -9.11 -6.64
C PHE A 94 -8.13 -8.20 -5.55
N SER A 95 -8.30 -6.93 -5.85
CA SER A 95 -8.84 -5.94 -4.89
C SER A 95 -10.27 -6.25 -4.44
N GLU A 96 -10.99 -7.09 -5.18
CA GLU A 96 -12.34 -7.55 -4.87
C GLU A 96 -12.40 -8.63 -3.79
N LEU A 97 -11.28 -9.36 -3.54
CA LEU A 97 -11.24 -10.42 -2.54
C LEU A 97 -11.18 -9.86 -1.11
N SER A 98 -12.09 -10.31 -0.26
CA SER A 98 -12.04 -10.09 1.19
C SER A 98 -11.23 -11.20 1.89
N ASN A 99 -10.74 -10.93 3.10
CA ASN A 99 -10.05 -11.89 3.96
C ASN A 99 -8.82 -12.58 3.34
N ARG A 100 -8.19 -11.96 2.35
CA ARG A 100 -6.93 -12.45 1.82
C ARG A 100 -5.78 -12.12 2.77
N LYS A 101 -4.89 -13.07 3.00
CA LYS A 101 -3.68 -12.86 3.80
C LYS A 101 -2.57 -12.19 3.00
N MET A 102 -2.52 -12.48 1.71
CA MET A 102 -1.52 -11.99 0.78
C MET A 102 -2.10 -10.86 -0.09
N ILE A 103 -1.41 -9.76 -0.17
CA ILE A 103 -1.80 -8.57 -0.93
C ILE A 103 -0.75 -8.34 -2.03
N PRO A 104 -0.94 -8.89 -3.22
CA PRO A 104 -0.04 -8.66 -4.35
C PRO A 104 -0.34 -7.32 -5.03
N ILE A 105 0.72 -6.59 -5.38
CA ILE A 105 0.66 -5.24 -5.91
C ILE A 105 1.71 -5.09 -7.00
N VAL A 106 1.30 -4.62 -8.15
CA VAL A 106 2.24 -4.10 -9.14
C VAL A 106 2.54 -2.65 -8.77
N THR A 107 3.78 -2.36 -8.43
CA THR A 107 4.23 -1.03 -8.04
C THR A 107 5.13 -0.46 -9.13
N THR A 108 4.75 0.68 -9.69
CA THR A 108 5.60 1.45 -10.58
C THR A 108 6.21 2.61 -9.80
N ILE A 109 7.54 2.70 -9.82
CA ILE A 109 8.28 3.77 -9.15
C ILE A 109 8.85 4.70 -10.22
N GLN A 110 8.30 5.90 -10.27
CA GLN A 110 8.75 6.94 -11.19
C GLN A 110 10.15 7.45 -10.82
N PRO A 111 10.94 7.95 -11.80
CA PRO A 111 12.24 8.56 -11.54
C PRO A 111 12.17 9.65 -10.48
N HIS A 112 13.05 9.59 -9.48
CA HIS A 112 13.12 10.55 -8.40
C HIS A 112 14.55 10.90 -8.02
N LYS A 113 14.94 12.15 -8.19
CA LYS A 113 16.20 12.69 -7.68
C LYS A 113 15.98 13.19 -6.25
N SER A 114 16.43 12.50 -5.39
CA SER A 114 16.71 12.35 -3.99
C SER A 114 16.61 13.51 -2.97
N GLU A 115 15.72 14.42 -2.92
CA GLU A 115 15.62 15.27 -1.73
C GLU A 115 14.30 15.17 -0.95
N MET A 116 13.31 14.48 -1.47
CA MET A 116 12.06 14.20 -0.78
C MET A 116 11.80 12.70 -0.75
N ILE A 117 12.59 11.99 0.05
CA ILE A 117 12.33 10.58 0.34
C ILE A 117 10.96 10.51 1.05
N SER A 118 10.05 9.78 0.46
CA SER A 118 8.83 9.35 1.15
C SER A 118 9.22 8.78 2.51
N SER A 119 8.44 9.07 3.54
CA SER A 119 8.75 8.52 4.88
C SER A 119 8.83 7.00 4.77
N PRO A 120 9.88 6.37 5.34
CA PRO A 120 9.99 4.93 5.36
C PRO A 120 8.73 4.30 5.96
N SER A 121 8.29 3.18 5.40
CA SER A 121 7.20 2.39 5.97
C SER A 121 7.72 1.47 7.08
N SER A 122 6.91 1.25 8.10
CA SER A 122 7.12 0.22 9.12
C SER A 122 5.76 -0.20 9.65
N HIS A 123 5.41 -1.47 9.53
CA HIS A 123 4.12 -2.02 9.95
C HIS A 123 4.23 -3.52 10.27
N GLY A 124 3.14 -4.15 10.67
CA GLY A 124 3.12 -5.60 10.94
C GLY A 124 3.14 -6.42 9.66
N GLY A 125 3.58 -7.68 9.79
CA GLY A 125 3.59 -8.65 8.71
C GLY A 125 4.96 -8.86 8.07
N GLU A 126 4.92 -9.43 6.90
CA GLU A 126 6.10 -9.77 6.10
C GLU A 126 5.90 -9.29 4.66
N GLU A 127 6.98 -8.95 4.01
CA GLU A 127 6.95 -8.47 2.65
C GLU A 127 8.00 -9.15 1.78
N PHE A 128 7.64 -9.23 0.53
CA PHE A 128 8.51 -9.68 -0.55
C PHE A 128 8.30 -8.74 -1.73
N PHE A 129 9.36 -8.39 -2.44
CA PHE A 129 9.20 -7.87 -3.78
C PHE A 129 10.21 -8.47 -4.76
N TYR A 130 9.81 -8.49 -6.02
CA TYR A 130 10.59 -8.92 -7.17
C TYR A 130 10.65 -7.78 -8.19
N VAL A 131 11.84 -7.46 -8.70
CA VAL A 131 12.01 -6.43 -9.72
C VAL A 131 11.64 -7.00 -11.08
N ILE A 132 10.49 -6.56 -11.62
CA ILE A 132 10.00 -6.94 -12.95
C ILE A 132 10.81 -6.24 -14.02
N ASP A 133 11.04 -4.92 -13.83
CA ASP A 133 11.84 -4.12 -14.76
C ASP A 133 12.46 -2.89 -14.07
N GLY A 134 13.57 -2.38 -14.62
CA GLY A 134 14.26 -1.22 -14.08
C GLY A 134 15.26 -1.56 -12.96
N ILE A 135 15.64 -0.52 -12.22
CA ILE A 135 16.62 -0.58 -11.12
C ILE A 135 16.05 0.24 -9.95
N VAL A 136 16.14 -0.30 -8.74
CA VAL A 136 15.72 0.39 -7.51
C VAL A 136 16.77 0.22 -6.42
N ASP A 137 16.88 1.21 -5.55
CA ASP A 137 17.62 1.10 -4.31
C ASP A 137 16.67 0.69 -3.19
N PHE A 138 16.95 -0.43 -2.53
CA PHE A 138 16.28 -0.85 -1.31
C PHE A 138 16.98 -0.23 -0.12
N LEU A 139 16.23 0.55 0.66
CA LEU A 139 16.71 1.26 1.84
C LEU A 139 16.10 0.66 3.10
N SER A 140 16.91 0.59 4.17
CA SER A 140 16.44 0.38 5.54
C SER A 140 17.15 1.35 6.47
N ASP A 141 16.41 1.91 7.43
CA ASP A 141 16.93 2.94 8.37
C ASP A 141 17.66 4.09 7.66
N GLY A 142 17.14 4.52 6.51
CA GLY A 142 17.70 5.61 5.72
C GLY A 142 18.99 5.28 4.96
N LYS A 143 19.44 4.02 4.96
CA LYS A 143 20.65 3.57 4.27
C LYS A 143 20.28 2.66 3.10
N VAL A 144 20.98 2.83 1.97
CA VAL A 144 20.88 1.88 0.86
C VAL A 144 21.50 0.56 1.31
N ILE A 145 20.68 -0.47 1.37
CA ILE A 145 21.09 -1.84 1.70
C ILE A 145 21.56 -2.55 0.43
N LYS A 146 20.82 -2.38 -0.67
CA LYS A 146 21.14 -2.99 -1.95
C LYS A 146 20.52 -2.23 -3.11
N THR A 147 21.29 -2.01 -4.17
CA THR A 147 20.76 -1.65 -5.49
C THR A 147 20.32 -2.92 -6.19
N MET A 148 19.05 -2.99 -6.56
CA MET A 148 18.40 -4.15 -7.13
C MET A 148 17.98 -3.88 -8.56
N LYS A 149 18.15 -4.86 -9.42
CA LYS A 149 17.85 -4.80 -10.86
C LYS A 149 16.86 -5.91 -11.24
N LYS A 150 16.36 -5.85 -12.45
CA LYS A 150 15.50 -6.87 -13.04
C LYS A 150 15.94 -8.30 -12.70
N GLY A 151 15.03 -9.09 -12.13
CA GLY A 151 15.28 -10.46 -11.68
C GLY A 151 15.71 -10.58 -10.22
N ASP A 152 16.10 -9.48 -9.56
CA ASP A 152 16.42 -9.50 -8.13
C ASP A 152 15.14 -9.55 -7.29
N ALA A 153 15.24 -10.20 -6.11
CA ALA A 153 14.17 -10.26 -5.13
C ALA A 153 14.69 -9.99 -3.72
N VAL A 154 13.80 -9.52 -2.86
CA VAL A 154 14.05 -9.38 -1.43
C VAL A 154 12.82 -9.83 -0.64
N TYR A 155 13.07 -10.43 0.52
CA TYR A 155 12.09 -10.79 1.54
C TYR A 155 12.53 -10.19 2.87
N PHE A 156 11.60 -9.59 3.61
CA PHE A 156 11.91 -8.93 4.87
C PHE A 156 10.68 -8.85 5.79
N SER A 157 10.94 -8.68 7.09
CA SER A 157 9.88 -8.32 8.05
C SER A 157 9.48 -6.86 7.85
N SER A 158 8.19 -6.60 7.70
CA SER A 158 7.63 -5.26 7.53
C SER A 158 7.85 -4.34 8.73
N GLY A 159 8.27 -4.89 9.88
CA GLY A 159 8.68 -4.13 11.06
C GLY A 159 9.99 -3.35 10.89
N LEU A 160 10.81 -3.71 9.91
CA LEU A 160 11.97 -2.91 9.50
C LEU A 160 11.49 -1.63 8.81
N GLN A 161 12.13 -0.50 9.11
CA GLN A 161 11.93 0.68 8.27
C GLN A 161 12.44 0.39 6.87
N HIS A 162 11.58 0.48 5.88
CA HIS A 162 11.91 0.10 4.51
C HIS A 162 11.37 1.08 3.48
N LEU A 163 12.08 1.19 2.37
CA LEU A 163 11.72 2.02 1.23
C LEU A 163 12.42 1.48 -0.02
N ALA A 164 11.75 1.48 -1.16
CA ALA A 164 12.38 1.28 -2.46
C ALA A 164 12.32 2.60 -3.24
N VAL A 165 13.44 3.09 -3.73
CA VAL A 165 13.53 4.34 -4.49
C VAL A 165 14.11 4.09 -5.88
N ASN A 166 13.68 4.87 -6.84
CA ASN A 166 14.19 4.82 -8.21
C ASN A 166 14.95 6.11 -8.53
N GLN A 167 16.28 6.04 -8.52
CA GLN A 167 17.17 7.15 -8.89
C GLN A 167 17.57 7.13 -10.37
N GLN A 168 17.04 6.18 -11.16
CA GLN A 168 17.32 6.02 -12.57
C GLN A 168 16.42 6.94 -13.42
N PRO A 169 16.79 7.21 -14.70
CA PRO A 169 16.01 8.10 -15.57
C PRO A 169 14.71 7.47 -16.11
N HIS A 170 14.50 6.17 -15.92
CA HIS A 170 13.32 5.45 -16.39
C HIS A 170 12.54 4.84 -15.23
N PRO A 171 11.21 4.68 -15.34
CA PRO A 171 10.42 4.00 -14.31
C PRO A 171 10.93 2.59 -14.01
N ALA A 172 10.78 2.16 -12.78
CA ALA A 172 11.00 0.77 -12.38
C ALA A 172 9.67 0.13 -11.98
N GLN A 173 9.53 -1.17 -12.24
CA GLN A 173 8.34 -1.93 -11.94
C GLN A 173 8.66 -3.12 -11.05
N LEU A 174 7.89 -3.28 -9.98
CA LEU A 174 8.03 -4.32 -8.97
C LEU A 174 6.73 -5.11 -8.84
N LEU A 175 6.84 -6.42 -8.64
CA LEU A 175 5.78 -7.19 -7.98
C LEU A 175 6.06 -7.15 -6.48
N TRP A 176 5.25 -6.42 -5.75
CA TRP A 176 5.32 -6.30 -4.29
C TRP A 176 4.21 -7.13 -3.66
N VAL A 177 4.55 -7.92 -2.68
CA VAL A 177 3.58 -8.76 -1.96
C VAL A 177 3.70 -8.49 -0.48
N TRP A 178 2.60 -8.08 0.13
CA TRP A 178 2.49 -7.91 1.57
C TRP A 178 1.62 -9.00 2.17
N LEU A 179 2.13 -9.63 3.21
CA LEU A 179 1.42 -10.56 4.07
C LEU A 179 1.06 -9.84 5.38
N ALA A 180 -0.23 -9.52 5.56
CA ALA A 180 -0.76 -8.74 6.68
C ALA A 180 -1.16 -9.61 7.86
#